data_44e3e0b7f6ca44dce0c2cc4ff040db39
#
_entry.id   44e3e0b7f6ca44dce0c2cc4ff040db39
#
_cell.length_a   1.000
_cell.length_b   1.000
_cell.length_c   1.000
_cell.angle_alpha   90.00
_cell.angle_beta   90.00
_cell.angle_gamma   90.00
#
_symmetry.space_group_name_H-M   'P 1'
#
loop_
_entity.id
_entity.type
_entity.pdbx_description
1 polymer ?
#
loop_
_entity_poly.entity_id
_entity_poly.type
_entity_poly.pdbx_seq_one_letter_code
_entity_poly.pdbx_strand_id
1 'polypeptide(L)'
;GVVVGDKDMFGAFMIFETFEHCAKLQVDALRIGQPRGLTQQQIELSGSRSYPMLETFVPKVHTSEEKAVRREMCHMVHRAYRQRLIGSTQGTFSQRLSDGSFIITPYWVDRAYVEPEDLVLIKNGRCEDGKKPSRSTILHKTIYEKHPEINSIIIAYPQYIMAFAVTDVDFDARTIPESYIQLRNAKKLPFGYSFTNILETAETFAPSVPMVMLENDSIIVTGSSLINAFDKLEVAEFTARSIISCSQLGDIVMINDEEVKQIEKDFHLED
;
A
#
# COMPACT_ATOMS: atom_id res chain seq x y z
N GLY A 1 -5.11 -11.36 -29.11
CA GLY A 1 -4.18 -10.32 -28.73
C GLY A 1 -4.90 -9.10 -28.16
N VAL A 2 -4.15 -8.19 -27.54
CA VAL A 2 -4.67 -6.93 -26.97
C VAL A 2 -4.00 -5.78 -27.69
N VAL A 3 -4.77 -4.76 -28.05
CA VAL A 3 -4.27 -3.49 -28.61
C VAL A 3 -4.75 -2.37 -27.71
N VAL A 4 -3.82 -1.53 -27.27
CA VAL A 4 -4.11 -0.34 -26.48
C VAL A 4 -3.57 0.90 -27.17
N GLY A 5 -4.22 2.04 -26.97
CA GLY A 5 -3.80 3.32 -27.52
C GLY A 5 -4.00 4.45 -26.53
N ASP A 6 -3.07 5.39 -26.52
CA ASP A 6 -3.15 6.64 -25.78
C ASP A 6 -2.41 7.75 -26.53
N LYS A 7 -2.33 8.93 -25.95
CA LYS A 7 -1.65 10.11 -26.53
C LYS A 7 -0.16 9.90 -26.77
N ASP A 8 0.47 9.09 -25.92
CA ASP A 8 1.90 8.75 -26.00
C ASP A 8 2.15 7.28 -25.62
N MET A 9 3.39 6.85 -25.79
CA MET A 9 3.82 5.47 -25.51
C MET A 9 3.71 5.12 -24.03
N PHE A 10 3.98 6.06 -23.14
CA PHE A 10 3.92 5.81 -21.69
C PHE A 10 2.47 5.62 -21.24
N GLY A 11 1.53 6.44 -21.72
CA GLY A 11 0.12 6.26 -21.45
C GLY A 11 -0.42 4.92 -21.96
N ALA A 12 -0.06 4.54 -23.19
CA ALA A 12 -0.42 3.23 -23.75
C ALA A 12 0.17 2.07 -22.91
N PHE A 13 1.43 2.19 -22.48
CA PHE A 13 2.08 1.21 -21.61
C PHE A 13 1.35 1.05 -20.26
N MET A 14 0.99 2.15 -19.59
CA MET A 14 0.24 2.11 -18.33
C MET A 14 -1.11 1.39 -18.46
N ILE A 15 -1.83 1.66 -19.55
CA ILE A 15 -3.11 0.97 -19.81
C ILE A 15 -2.87 -0.53 -19.99
N PHE A 16 -1.88 -0.91 -20.77
CA PHE A 16 -1.53 -2.31 -21.01
C PHE A 16 -1.11 -3.03 -19.72
N GLU A 17 -0.24 -2.42 -18.92
CA GLU A 17 0.21 -2.94 -17.62
C GLU A 17 -0.96 -3.14 -16.66
N THR A 18 -1.84 -2.14 -16.53
CA THR A 18 -3.02 -2.20 -15.67
C THR A 18 -3.98 -3.30 -16.14
N PHE A 19 -4.20 -3.42 -17.44
CA PHE A 19 -5.06 -4.44 -18.01
C PHE A 19 -4.55 -5.86 -17.70
N GLU A 20 -3.23 -6.10 -17.87
CA GLU A 20 -2.61 -7.38 -17.55
C GLU A 20 -2.71 -7.70 -16.06
N HIS A 21 -2.45 -6.71 -15.21
CA HIS A 21 -2.58 -6.85 -13.76
C HIS A 21 -4.01 -7.23 -13.35
N CYS A 22 -5.01 -6.49 -13.83
CA CYS A 22 -6.42 -6.77 -13.54
C CYS A 22 -6.86 -8.15 -14.02
N ALA A 23 -6.40 -8.59 -15.21
CA ALA A 23 -6.73 -9.91 -15.72
C ALA A 23 -6.16 -11.03 -14.84
N LYS A 24 -4.92 -10.90 -14.36
CA LYS A 24 -4.31 -11.85 -13.42
C LYS A 24 -5.01 -11.85 -12.06
N LEU A 25 -5.27 -10.66 -11.52
CA LEU A 25 -6.03 -10.50 -10.28
C LEU A 25 -7.39 -11.19 -10.36
N GLN A 26 -8.12 -11.02 -11.48
CA GLN A 26 -9.40 -11.67 -11.71
C GLN A 26 -9.29 -13.20 -11.65
N VAL A 27 -8.26 -13.77 -12.29
CA VAL A 27 -8.02 -15.22 -12.28
C VAL A 27 -7.74 -15.73 -10.87
N ASP A 28 -6.90 -15.05 -10.10
CA ASP A 28 -6.55 -15.46 -8.75
C ASP A 28 -7.71 -15.26 -7.77
N ALA A 29 -8.49 -14.20 -7.91
CA ALA A 29 -9.70 -13.98 -7.12
C ALA A 29 -10.75 -15.09 -7.35
N LEU A 30 -10.95 -15.54 -8.60
CA LEU A 30 -11.87 -16.65 -8.93
C LEU A 30 -11.45 -17.99 -8.30
N ARG A 31 -10.20 -18.16 -7.90
CA ARG A 31 -9.73 -19.39 -7.21
C ARG A 31 -10.19 -19.45 -5.76
N ILE A 32 -10.46 -18.32 -5.13
CA ILE A 32 -10.83 -18.24 -3.71
C ILE A 32 -12.29 -17.82 -3.50
N GLY A 33 -12.89 -17.09 -4.44
CA GLY A 33 -14.27 -16.61 -4.29
C GLY A 33 -14.77 -15.94 -5.55
N GLN A 34 -15.91 -15.24 -5.43
CA GLN A 34 -16.48 -14.47 -6.53
C GLN A 34 -15.98 -13.02 -6.48
N PRO A 35 -15.20 -12.56 -7.48
CA PRO A 35 -14.79 -11.17 -7.56
C PRO A 35 -16.00 -10.24 -7.75
N ARG A 36 -15.95 -9.09 -7.08
CA ARG A 36 -16.94 -8.03 -7.20
C ARG A 36 -16.34 -6.84 -7.95
N GLY A 37 -17.04 -6.40 -8.98
CA GLY A 37 -16.72 -5.16 -9.68
C GLY A 37 -17.20 -3.93 -8.92
N LEU A 38 -16.71 -2.76 -9.30
CA LEU A 38 -17.21 -1.49 -8.80
C LEU A 38 -18.63 -1.24 -9.27
N THR A 39 -19.49 -0.76 -8.38
CA THR A 39 -20.82 -0.24 -8.73
C THR A 39 -20.69 1.09 -9.48
N GLN A 40 -21.76 1.51 -10.18
CA GLN A 40 -21.77 2.80 -10.85
C GLN A 40 -21.48 3.97 -9.91
N GLN A 41 -22.00 3.95 -8.68
CA GLN A 41 -21.72 4.97 -7.65
C GLN A 41 -20.25 5.00 -7.24
N GLN A 42 -19.62 3.84 -7.11
CA GLN A 42 -18.18 3.75 -6.78
C GLN A 42 -17.30 4.25 -7.94
N ILE A 43 -17.69 4.01 -9.19
CA ILE A 43 -17.02 4.54 -10.38
C ILE A 43 -17.09 6.07 -10.38
N GLU A 44 -18.28 6.64 -10.16
CA GLU A 44 -18.48 8.08 -10.06
C GLU A 44 -17.69 8.70 -8.90
N LEU A 45 -17.70 8.04 -7.74
CA LEU A 45 -16.93 8.44 -6.57
C LEU A 45 -15.42 8.45 -6.87
N SER A 46 -14.90 7.41 -7.53
CA SER A 46 -13.51 7.36 -7.98
C SER A 46 -13.15 8.50 -8.92
N GLY A 47 -14.04 8.82 -9.86
CA GLY A 47 -13.87 9.93 -10.80
C GLY A 47 -13.87 11.31 -10.12
N SER A 48 -14.52 11.45 -8.97
CA SER A 48 -14.56 12.70 -8.19
C SER A 48 -13.31 12.95 -7.33
N ARG A 49 -12.39 11.97 -7.24
CA ARG A 49 -11.18 12.06 -6.42
C ARG A 49 -10.29 13.22 -6.86
N SER A 50 -10.28 14.28 -6.05
CA SER A 50 -9.50 15.48 -6.31
C SER A 50 -8.04 15.33 -5.91
N TYR A 51 -7.19 16.16 -6.50
CA TYR A 51 -5.80 16.31 -6.10
C TYR A 51 -5.72 17.29 -4.90
N PRO A 52 -4.99 16.97 -3.81
CA PRO A 52 -4.89 17.86 -2.67
C PRO A 52 -4.13 19.15 -3.04
N MET A 53 -4.79 20.30 -2.86
CA MET A 53 -4.13 21.60 -3.00
C MET A 53 -3.39 21.92 -1.70
N LEU A 54 -2.06 21.88 -1.75
CA LEU A 54 -1.19 22.23 -0.64
C LEU A 54 -0.46 23.53 -0.93
N GLU A 55 -0.29 24.35 0.10
CA GLU A 55 0.64 25.48 0.00
C GLU A 55 2.05 24.99 -0.26
N THR A 56 2.85 25.76 -0.97
CA THR A 56 4.24 25.41 -1.27
C THR A 56 5.23 26.11 -0.35
N PHE A 57 6.42 25.55 -0.26
CA PHE A 57 7.58 26.18 0.40
C PHE A 57 8.87 25.79 -0.31
N VAL A 58 9.85 26.66 -0.25
CA VAL A 58 11.20 26.41 -0.78
C VAL A 58 12.07 25.92 0.38
N PRO A 59 12.59 24.65 0.33
CA PRO A 59 13.53 24.16 1.32
C PRO A 59 14.81 25.00 1.32
N LYS A 60 15.24 25.48 2.48
CA LYS A 60 16.52 26.21 2.59
C LYS A 60 17.74 25.27 2.51
N VAL A 61 17.57 24.06 3.03
CA VAL A 61 18.63 23.02 3.09
C VAL A 61 17.96 21.66 3.01
N HIS A 62 18.57 20.75 2.27
CA HIS A 62 18.26 19.32 2.29
C HIS A 62 19.23 18.63 3.24
N THR A 63 18.74 18.09 4.35
CA THR A 63 19.55 17.45 5.39
C THR A 63 20.18 16.14 4.91
N SER A 64 21.21 15.66 5.61
CA SER A 64 21.81 14.36 5.31
C SER A 64 20.83 13.21 5.51
N GLU A 65 19.96 13.28 6.54
CA GLU A 65 18.89 12.34 6.79
C GLU A 65 17.91 12.30 5.59
N GLU A 66 17.41 13.46 5.17
CA GLU A 66 16.50 13.57 4.02
C GLU A 66 17.11 12.93 2.76
N LYS A 67 18.37 13.24 2.45
CA LYS A 67 19.06 12.68 1.29
C LYS A 67 19.24 11.17 1.37
N ALA A 68 19.48 10.64 2.57
CA ALA A 68 19.56 9.19 2.79
C ALA A 68 18.21 8.52 2.58
N VAL A 69 17.15 9.06 3.17
CA VAL A 69 15.77 8.57 3.02
C VAL A 69 15.30 8.60 1.56
N ARG A 70 15.60 9.66 0.83
CA ARG A 70 15.25 9.75 -0.61
C ARG A 70 15.89 8.61 -1.42
N ARG A 71 17.18 8.31 -1.21
CA ARG A 71 17.87 7.20 -1.88
C ARG A 71 17.31 5.84 -1.49
N GLU A 72 17.12 5.60 -0.19
CA GLU A 72 16.55 4.34 0.30
C GLU A 72 15.14 4.12 -0.28
N MET A 73 14.29 5.15 -0.28
CA MET A 73 12.95 5.08 -0.81
C MET A 73 12.95 4.74 -2.31
N CYS A 74 13.82 5.34 -3.12
CA CYS A 74 13.95 4.97 -4.54
C CYS A 74 14.32 3.49 -4.71
N HIS A 75 15.26 2.98 -3.93
CA HIS A 75 15.62 1.55 -3.97
C HIS A 75 14.43 0.65 -3.66
N MET A 76 13.61 0.98 -2.64
CA MET A 76 12.42 0.22 -2.27
C MET A 76 11.31 0.33 -3.31
N VAL A 77 11.09 1.51 -3.89
CA VAL A 77 10.11 1.71 -4.97
C VAL A 77 10.49 0.90 -6.20
N HIS A 78 11.76 0.94 -6.62
CA HIS A 78 12.26 0.12 -7.74
C HIS A 78 12.15 -1.38 -7.45
N ARG A 79 12.41 -1.81 -6.21
CA ARG A 79 12.23 -3.21 -5.79
C ARG A 79 10.77 -3.62 -5.88
N ALA A 80 9.85 -2.79 -5.33
CA ALA A 80 8.41 -3.03 -5.38
C ALA A 80 7.89 -3.15 -6.82
N TYR A 81 8.33 -2.26 -7.71
CA TYR A 81 7.96 -2.29 -9.12
C TYR A 81 8.44 -3.58 -9.80
N ARG A 82 9.70 -3.97 -9.61
CA ARG A 82 10.24 -5.22 -10.18
C ARG A 82 9.52 -6.46 -9.64
N GLN A 83 9.06 -6.44 -8.40
CA GLN A 83 8.26 -7.52 -7.79
C GLN A 83 6.78 -7.46 -8.16
N ARG A 84 6.35 -6.44 -8.91
CA ARG A 84 4.95 -6.21 -9.30
C ARG A 84 4.01 -5.99 -8.10
N LEU A 85 4.52 -5.42 -7.02
CA LEU A 85 3.73 -5.00 -5.87
C LEU A 85 3.02 -3.66 -6.13
N ILE A 86 3.51 -2.89 -7.10
CA ILE A 86 2.99 -1.61 -7.57
C ILE A 86 3.08 -1.53 -9.09
N GLY A 87 2.30 -0.65 -9.70
CA GLY A 87 2.36 -0.35 -11.14
C GLY A 87 3.25 0.86 -11.45
N SER A 88 3.41 1.19 -12.74
CA SER A 88 4.28 2.27 -13.23
C SER A 88 3.95 3.64 -12.62
N THR A 89 2.68 4.00 -12.43
CA THR A 89 2.28 5.26 -11.78
C THR A 89 1.48 5.05 -10.49
N GLN A 90 1.23 3.81 -10.12
CA GLN A 90 0.45 3.41 -8.96
C GLN A 90 1.38 2.98 -7.81
N GLY A 91 0.87 3.11 -6.60
CA GLY A 91 1.66 2.87 -5.39
C GLY A 91 2.25 4.16 -4.83
N THR A 92 2.19 4.26 -3.50
CA THR A 92 2.69 5.43 -2.77
C THR A 92 3.53 4.96 -1.60
N PHE A 93 4.72 5.51 -1.48
CA PHE A 93 5.64 5.30 -0.36
C PHE A 93 5.85 6.61 0.36
N SER A 94 5.90 6.58 1.68
CA SER A 94 6.37 7.71 2.47
C SER A 94 7.21 7.27 3.66
N GLN A 95 8.11 8.14 4.10
CA GLN A 95 8.94 7.96 5.27
C GLN A 95 9.00 9.26 6.05
N ARG A 96 8.70 9.19 7.36
CA ARG A 96 8.83 10.30 8.29
C ARG A 96 10.30 10.58 8.59
N LEU A 97 10.63 11.86 8.74
CA LEU A 97 11.94 12.34 9.17
C LEU A 97 11.91 12.69 10.67
N SER A 98 13.08 12.81 11.27
CA SER A 98 13.25 13.12 12.71
C SER A 98 12.62 14.44 13.13
N ASP A 99 12.46 15.40 12.21
CA ASP A 99 11.84 16.70 12.47
C ASP A 99 10.31 16.71 12.29
N GLY A 100 9.70 15.54 12.08
CA GLY A 100 8.26 15.37 11.87
C GLY A 100 7.78 15.67 10.43
N SER A 101 8.63 16.16 9.55
CA SER A 101 8.35 16.19 8.11
C SER A 101 8.40 14.78 7.51
N PHE A 102 7.97 14.59 6.27
CA PHE A 102 8.08 13.29 5.61
C PHE A 102 8.35 13.43 4.11
N ILE A 103 9.03 12.45 3.56
CA ILE A 103 9.22 12.28 2.12
C ILE A 103 8.12 11.39 1.58
N ILE A 104 7.59 11.72 0.40
CA ILE A 104 6.55 10.93 -0.29
C ILE A 104 6.84 10.83 -1.78
N THR A 105 6.42 9.72 -2.39
CA THR A 105 6.52 9.55 -3.85
C THR A 105 5.69 10.60 -4.61
N PRO A 106 6.17 11.05 -5.78
CA PRO A 106 5.48 12.05 -6.59
C PRO A 106 4.22 11.49 -7.26
N TYR A 107 3.36 12.39 -7.71
CA TYR A 107 2.23 12.08 -8.57
C TYR A 107 2.69 11.94 -10.03
N TRP A 108 2.21 10.88 -10.72
CA TRP A 108 2.38 10.70 -12.18
C TRP A 108 3.83 10.61 -12.66
N VAL A 109 4.71 10.02 -11.86
CA VAL A 109 6.10 9.70 -12.22
C VAL A 109 6.24 8.19 -12.29
N ASP A 110 6.94 7.69 -13.30
CA ASP A 110 7.19 6.26 -13.48
C ASP A 110 7.99 5.67 -12.31
N ARG A 111 7.42 4.68 -11.63
CA ARG A 111 8.04 4.02 -10.48
C ARG A 111 9.27 3.20 -10.83
N ALA A 112 9.40 2.79 -12.10
CA ALA A 112 10.59 2.10 -12.59
C ALA A 112 11.83 3.00 -12.62
N TYR A 113 11.63 4.32 -12.74
CA TYR A 113 12.69 5.30 -12.99
C TYR A 113 12.67 6.49 -12.04
N VAL A 114 11.87 6.44 -10.95
CA VAL A 114 11.83 7.52 -9.97
C VAL A 114 13.19 7.73 -9.33
N GLU A 115 13.65 8.98 -9.31
CA GLU A 115 14.94 9.39 -8.75
C GLU A 115 14.76 10.14 -7.42
N PRO A 116 15.80 10.25 -6.56
CA PRO A 116 15.71 10.95 -5.28
C PRO A 116 15.22 12.40 -5.40
N GLU A 117 15.51 13.06 -6.51
CA GLU A 117 15.11 14.43 -6.82
C GLU A 117 13.62 14.55 -7.13
N ASP A 118 12.97 13.48 -7.60
CA ASP A 118 11.53 13.44 -7.90
C ASP A 118 10.69 13.37 -6.62
N LEU A 119 11.25 12.75 -5.56
CA LEU A 119 10.54 12.60 -4.30
C LEU A 119 10.23 13.95 -3.67
N VAL A 120 9.13 14.03 -2.94
CA VAL A 120 8.56 15.29 -2.47
C VAL A 120 8.66 15.39 -0.95
N LEU A 121 9.22 16.50 -0.46
CA LEU A 121 9.22 16.81 0.97
C LEU A 121 7.91 17.49 1.35
N ILE A 122 7.25 16.95 2.37
CA ILE A 122 6.08 17.54 3.03
C ILE A 122 6.49 18.00 4.42
N LYS A 123 6.34 19.30 4.69
CA LYS A 123 6.71 19.91 5.97
C LYS A 123 5.62 20.87 6.44
N ASN A 124 5.15 20.70 7.67
CA ASN A 124 4.09 21.52 8.26
C ASN A 124 2.83 21.59 7.36
N GLY A 125 2.46 20.47 6.72
CA GLY A 125 1.33 20.42 5.80
C GLY A 125 1.55 21.11 4.44
N ARG A 126 2.74 21.63 4.16
CA ARG A 126 3.11 22.28 2.89
C ARG A 126 3.99 21.38 2.04
N CYS A 127 3.91 21.57 0.73
CA CYS A 127 4.63 20.81 -0.28
C CYS A 127 5.90 21.55 -0.72
N GLU A 128 6.97 20.81 -0.98
CA GLU A 128 8.18 21.31 -1.65
C GLU A 128 7.82 21.98 -2.98
N ASP A 129 8.28 23.23 -3.19
CA ASP A 129 7.93 24.02 -4.36
C ASP A 129 8.40 23.38 -5.66
N GLY A 130 7.60 23.54 -6.72
CA GLY A 130 7.86 22.93 -8.04
C GLY A 130 7.56 21.44 -8.11
N LYS A 131 7.13 20.80 -7.02
CA LYS A 131 6.83 19.35 -6.98
C LYS A 131 5.35 19.07 -6.76
N LYS A 132 4.94 17.88 -7.22
CA LYS A 132 3.56 17.40 -7.10
C LYS A 132 3.53 16.08 -6.35
N PRO A 133 3.11 16.04 -5.06
CA PRO A 133 3.10 14.83 -4.26
C PRO A 133 1.96 13.89 -4.65
N SER A 134 1.99 12.64 -4.17
CA SER A 134 0.90 11.68 -4.34
C SER A 134 -0.45 12.25 -3.89
N ARG A 135 -1.53 11.82 -4.53
CA ARG A 135 -2.92 12.15 -4.10
C ARG A 135 -3.23 11.68 -2.68
N SER A 136 -2.53 10.66 -2.19
CA SER A 136 -2.71 10.10 -0.85
C SER A 136 -2.00 10.88 0.27
N THR A 137 -1.37 12.02 -0.04
CA THR A 137 -0.56 12.81 0.91
C THR A 137 -1.33 13.16 2.19
N ILE A 138 -2.62 13.53 2.07
CA ILE A 138 -3.44 13.86 3.25
C ILE A 138 -3.66 12.63 4.12
N LEU A 139 -3.93 11.47 3.53
CA LEU A 139 -4.08 10.22 4.28
C LEU A 139 -2.78 9.88 5.03
N HIS A 140 -1.62 9.92 4.35
CA HIS A 140 -0.33 9.66 4.99
C HIS A 140 -0.07 10.64 6.15
N LYS A 141 -0.31 11.93 5.94
CA LYS A 141 -0.21 12.96 6.98
C LYS A 141 -1.10 12.62 8.18
N THR A 142 -2.37 12.29 7.95
CA THR A 142 -3.34 11.98 9.02
C THR A 142 -2.92 10.74 9.80
N ILE A 143 -2.43 9.68 9.14
CA ILE A 143 -1.89 8.49 9.81
C ILE A 143 -0.68 8.88 10.69
N TYR A 144 0.26 9.67 10.17
CA TYR A 144 1.42 10.11 10.95
C TYR A 144 1.03 10.98 12.16
N GLU A 145 -0.01 11.80 12.05
CA GLU A 145 -0.48 12.64 13.16
C GLU A 145 -1.16 11.81 14.26
N LYS A 146 -1.84 10.73 13.89
CA LYS A 146 -2.53 9.84 14.84
C LYS A 146 -1.59 8.83 15.50
N HIS A 147 -0.56 8.39 14.78
CA HIS A 147 0.32 7.29 15.16
C HIS A 147 1.79 7.73 15.17
N PRO A 148 2.29 8.25 16.31
CA PRO A 148 3.68 8.67 16.45
C PRO A 148 4.70 7.53 16.23
N GLU A 149 4.32 6.29 16.49
CA GLU A 149 5.10 5.07 16.31
C GLU A 149 5.27 4.66 14.83
N ILE A 150 4.37 5.11 13.95
CA ILE A 150 4.45 4.83 12.50
C ILE A 150 5.41 5.82 11.85
N ASN A 151 6.48 5.31 11.24
CA ASN A 151 7.46 6.11 10.52
C ASN A 151 7.45 5.88 9.01
N SER A 152 6.81 4.81 8.53
CA SER A 152 6.66 4.54 7.09
C SER A 152 5.28 4.03 6.75
N ILE A 153 4.79 4.43 5.57
CA ILE A 153 3.50 4.01 5.02
C ILE A 153 3.68 3.65 3.55
N ILE A 154 3.14 2.50 3.16
CA ILE A 154 3.12 2.04 1.77
C ILE A 154 1.68 1.76 1.36
N ILE A 155 1.23 2.35 0.26
CA ILE A 155 0.00 1.98 -0.46
C ILE A 155 0.42 1.21 -1.69
N ALA A 156 -0.11 0.00 -1.87
CA ALA A 156 0.28 -0.91 -2.93
C ALA A 156 -0.91 -1.71 -3.48
N TYR A 157 -0.67 -2.42 -4.59
CA TYR A 157 -1.69 -3.18 -5.33
C TYR A 157 -1.18 -4.58 -5.71
N PRO A 158 -0.57 -5.35 -4.77
CA PRO A 158 -0.01 -6.65 -5.09
C PRO A 158 -1.10 -7.62 -5.53
N GLN A 159 -0.78 -8.49 -6.50
CA GLN A 159 -1.77 -9.30 -7.19
C GLN A 159 -2.54 -10.26 -6.28
N TYR A 160 -1.82 -10.99 -5.40
CA TYR A 160 -2.44 -12.06 -4.62
C TYR A 160 -3.22 -11.53 -3.41
N ILE A 161 -2.67 -10.59 -2.66
CA ILE A 161 -3.40 -10.04 -1.51
C ILE A 161 -4.61 -9.22 -1.96
N MET A 162 -4.55 -8.55 -3.14
CA MET A 162 -5.69 -7.86 -3.71
C MET A 162 -6.84 -8.80 -4.10
N ALA A 163 -6.59 -10.10 -4.32
CA ALA A 163 -7.67 -11.07 -4.55
C ALA A 163 -8.63 -11.14 -3.35
N PHE A 164 -8.14 -10.97 -2.14
CA PHE A 164 -8.96 -10.85 -0.92
C PHE A 164 -9.68 -9.50 -0.83
N ALA A 165 -9.10 -8.43 -1.37
CA ALA A 165 -9.74 -7.12 -1.39
C ALA A 165 -10.88 -6.99 -2.42
N VAL A 166 -10.88 -7.81 -3.47
CA VAL A 166 -11.93 -7.82 -4.50
C VAL A 166 -12.98 -8.92 -4.32
N THR A 167 -12.86 -9.76 -3.29
CA THR A 167 -13.81 -10.83 -2.95
C THR A 167 -14.35 -10.64 -1.53
N ASP A 168 -15.37 -11.46 -1.16
CA ASP A 168 -15.89 -11.52 0.21
C ASP A 168 -15.04 -12.38 1.15
N VAL A 169 -14.00 -13.02 0.63
CA VAL A 169 -13.15 -13.92 1.42
C VAL A 169 -12.26 -13.09 2.34
N ASP A 170 -12.25 -13.48 3.61
CA ASP A 170 -11.38 -12.87 4.60
C ASP A 170 -9.93 -13.38 4.45
N PHE A 171 -8.98 -12.50 4.68
CA PHE A 171 -7.57 -12.85 4.75
C PHE A 171 -7.22 -13.32 6.15
N ASP A 172 -6.87 -14.60 6.30
CA ASP A 172 -6.38 -15.17 7.55
C ASP A 172 -4.86 -15.37 7.49
N ALA A 173 -4.13 -14.65 8.34
CA ALA A 173 -2.68 -14.70 8.39
C ALA A 173 -2.12 -15.92 9.15
N ARG A 174 -2.95 -16.80 9.72
CA ARG A 174 -2.56 -17.96 10.54
C ARG A 174 -2.02 -19.16 9.72
N THR A 175 -1.30 -18.88 8.64
CA THR A 175 -0.69 -19.94 7.79
C THR A 175 0.67 -20.38 8.32
N ILE A 176 1.49 -19.42 8.72
CA ILE A 176 2.80 -19.61 9.36
C ILE A 176 3.01 -18.55 10.45
N PRO A 177 3.86 -18.79 11.45
CA PRO A 177 4.11 -17.85 12.53
C PRO A 177 4.50 -16.44 12.04
N GLU A 178 5.38 -16.35 11.04
CA GLU A 178 5.82 -15.08 10.45
C GLU A 178 4.63 -14.24 9.95
N SER A 179 3.71 -14.86 9.20
CA SER A 179 2.52 -14.18 8.68
C SER A 179 1.62 -13.68 9.81
N TYR A 180 1.41 -14.49 10.85
CA TYR A 180 0.62 -14.12 12.00
C TYR A 180 1.25 -12.94 12.77
N ILE A 181 2.53 -13.04 13.08
CA ILE A 181 3.27 -11.98 13.81
C ILE A 181 3.18 -10.64 13.07
N GLN A 182 3.36 -10.66 11.75
CA GLN A 182 3.43 -9.45 10.93
C GLN A 182 2.07 -8.86 10.55
N LEU A 183 1.00 -9.69 10.44
CA LEU A 183 -0.25 -9.28 9.77
C LEU A 183 -1.52 -9.61 10.55
N ARG A 184 -1.41 -10.08 11.81
CA ARG A 184 -2.59 -10.36 12.63
C ARG A 184 -3.52 -9.14 12.66
N ASN A 185 -4.82 -9.39 12.75
CA ASN A 185 -5.84 -8.35 12.81
C ASN A 185 -5.92 -7.41 11.59
N ALA A 186 -5.38 -7.83 10.42
CA ALA A 186 -5.58 -7.06 9.19
C ALA A 186 -7.07 -6.76 8.98
N LYS A 187 -7.39 -5.50 8.64
CA LYS A 187 -8.78 -5.04 8.46
C LYS A 187 -9.10 -4.82 6.99
N LYS A 188 -10.37 -5.01 6.64
CA LYS A 188 -10.91 -4.66 5.33
C LYS A 188 -11.91 -3.51 5.50
N LEU A 189 -11.70 -2.41 4.77
CA LEU A 189 -12.55 -1.23 4.76
C LEU A 189 -13.22 -1.07 3.39
N PRO A 190 -14.40 -0.43 3.34
CA PRO A 190 -15.11 -0.19 2.09
C PRO A 190 -14.31 0.60 1.06
N PHE A 191 -14.67 0.44 -0.22
CA PHE A 191 -14.13 1.25 -1.31
C PHE A 191 -14.28 2.75 -1.05
N GLY A 192 -13.23 3.50 -1.30
CA GLY A 192 -13.24 4.96 -1.21
C GLY A 192 -12.80 5.52 0.15
N TYR A 193 -12.74 4.72 1.20
CA TYR A 193 -12.37 5.19 2.54
C TYR A 193 -11.02 5.91 2.58
N SER A 194 -10.07 5.54 1.74
CA SER A 194 -8.75 6.21 1.63
C SER A 194 -8.82 7.71 1.27
N PHE A 195 -9.95 8.18 0.73
CA PHE A 195 -10.11 9.58 0.31
C PHE A 195 -11.45 10.24 0.72
N THR A 196 -12.44 9.47 1.20
CA THR A 196 -13.70 9.98 1.74
C THR A 196 -13.74 9.98 3.27
N ASN A 197 -13.16 8.94 3.90
CA ASN A 197 -13.17 8.69 5.33
C ASN A 197 -11.74 8.63 5.90
N ILE A 198 -10.93 9.64 5.55
CA ILE A 198 -9.48 9.66 5.83
C ILE A 198 -9.20 9.48 7.33
N LEU A 199 -9.96 10.16 8.19
CA LEU A 199 -9.77 10.09 9.65
C LEU A 199 -10.06 8.68 10.18
N GLU A 200 -11.19 8.09 9.79
CA GLU A 200 -11.60 6.74 10.19
C GLU A 200 -10.60 5.69 9.67
N THR A 201 -10.14 5.86 8.42
CA THR A 201 -9.08 5.01 7.86
C THR A 201 -7.79 5.10 8.68
N ALA A 202 -7.40 6.31 9.09
CA ALA A 202 -6.21 6.50 9.91
C ALA A 202 -6.37 5.90 11.32
N GLU A 203 -7.54 6.03 11.94
CA GLU A 203 -7.85 5.48 13.26
C GLU A 203 -7.95 3.95 13.30
N THR A 204 -8.07 3.30 12.13
CA THR A 204 -8.08 1.84 12.04
C THR A 204 -6.72 1.21 12.34
N PHE A 205 -5.61 1.95 12.12
CA PHE A 205 -4.28 1.44 12.38
C PHE A 205 -3.98 1.35 13.90
N ALA A 206 -3.22 0.36 14.26
CA ALA A 206 -2.67 0.14 15.60
C ALA A 206 -1.40 -0.72 15.46
N PRO A 207 -0.58 -0.88 16.49
CA PRO A 207 0.54 -1.83 16.48
C PRO A 207 0.10 -3.26 16.11
N SER A 208 -1.09 -3.67 16.56
CA SER A 208 -1.72 -4.96 16.22
C SER A 208 -2.46 -4.97 14.87
N VAL A 209 -2.68 -3.80 14.24
CA VAL A 209 -3.35 -3.65 12.93
C VAL A 209 -2.42 -2.90 11.97
N PRO A 210 -1.32 -3.51 11.53
CA PRO A 210 -0.34 -2.83 10.66
C PRO A 210 -0.75 -2.77 9.18
N MET A 211 -1.80 -3.50 8.80
CA MET A 211 -2.29 -3.57 7.42
C MET A 211 -3.81 -3.36 7.35
N VAL A 212 -4.21 -2.54 6.39
CA VAL A 212 -5.61 -2.32 6.02
C VAL A 212 -5.77 -2.59 4.53
N MET A 213 -6.75 -3.42 4.18
CA MET A 213 -7.20 -3.62 2.80
C MET A 213 -8.36 -2.67 2.51
N LEU A 214 -8.36 -2.05 1.35
CA LEU A 214 -9.46 -1.23 0.84
C LEU A 214 -10.13 -1.98 -0.31
N GLU A 215 -11.41 -2.27 -0.18
CA GLU A 215 -12.16 -3.01 -1.20
C GLU A 215 -11.98 -2.39 -2.59
N ASN A 216 -11.61 -3.20 -3.58
CA ASN A 216 -11.41 -2.78 -4.98
C ASN A 216 -10.49 -1.56 -5.19
N ASP A 217 -9.62 -1.22 -4.21
CA ASP A 217 -8.72 -0.06 -4.32
C ASP A 217 -7.25 -0.47 -4.10
N SER A 218 -6.85 -0.77 -2.86
CA SER A 218 -5.45 -0.97 -2.53
C SER A 218 -5.28 -1.68 -1.18
N ILE A 219 -4.04 -1.98 -0.82
CA ILE A 219 -3.66 -2.24 0.57
C ILE A 219 -2.79 -1.10 1.10
N ILE A 220 -2.90 -0.84 2.39
CA ILE A 220 -2.04 0.10 3.12
C ILE A 220 -1.31 -0.67 4.20
N VAL A 221 0.00 -0.60 4.19
CA VAL A 221 0.85 -1.18 5.24
C VAL A 221 1.64 -0.08 5.93
N THR A 222 1.85 -0.24 7.24
CA THR A 222 2.56 0.71 8.08
C THR A 222 3.72 0.03 8.80
N GLY A 223 4.75 0.80 9.13
CA GLY A 223 5.92 0.28 9.82
C GLY A 223 6.68 1.34 10.60
N SER A 224 7.53 0.87 11.52
CA SER A 224 8.48 1.70 12.27
C SER A 224 9.65 2.21 11.43
N SER A 225 9.84 1.63 10.23
CA SER A 225 10.81 2.04 9.22
C SER A 225 10.33 1.61 7.83
N LEU A 226 11.00 2.11 6.78
CA LEU A 226 10.65 1.76 5.41
C LEU A 226 10.83 0.26 5.13
N ILE A 227 11.92 -0.33 5.60
CA ILE A 227 12.16 -1.76 5.44
C ILE A 227 11.13 -2.60 6.21
N ASN A 228 10.72 -2.17 7.42
CA ASN A 228 9.71 -2.88 8.20
C ASN A 228 8.32 -2.83 7.54
N ALA A 229 7.92 -1.69 6.97
CA ALA A 229 6.68 -1.60 6.19
C ALA A 229 6.76 -2.45 4.90
N PHE A 230 7.92 -2.45 4.25
CA PHE A 230 8.14 -3.22 3.02
C PHE A 230 8.12 -4.73 3.28
N ASP A 231 8.73 -5.20 4.37
CA ASP A 231 8.69 -6.58 4.80
C ASP A 231 7.25 -7.07 5.01
N LYS A 232 6.42 -6.31 5.72
CA LYS A 232 4.99 -6.62 5.87
C LYS A 232 4.25 -6.71 4.53
N LEU A 233 4.58 -5.84 3.58
CA LEU A 233 4.02 -5.89 2.23
C LEU A 233 4.39 -7.18 1.51
N GLU A 234 5.67 -7.59 1.57
CA GLU A 234 6.13 -8.86 0.98
C GLU A 234 5.48 -10.06 1.67
N VAL A 235 5.42 -10.08 3.01
CA VAL A 235 4.78 -11.16 3.77
C VAL A 235 3.30 -11.26 3.42
N ALA A 236 2.57 -10.14 3.28
CA ALA A 236 1.17 -10.15 2.88
C ALA A 236 0.97 -10.80 1.50
N GLU A 237 1.78 -10.42 0.52
CA GLU A 237 1.69 -10.95 -0.84
C GLU A 237 2.08 -12.43 -0.90
N PHE A 238 3.14 -12.86 -0.19
CA PHE A 238 3.57 -14.25 -0.17
C PHE A 238 2.57 -15.15 0.57
N THR A 239 2.01 -14.69 1.68
CA THR A 239 0.96 -15.41 2.41
C THR A 239 -0.28 -15.59 1.54
N ALA A 240 -0.77 -14.51 0.93
CA ALA A 240 -1.91 -14.55 0.03
C ALA A 240 -1.67 -15.50 -1.15
N ARG A 241 -0.48 -15.44 -1.76
CA ARG A 241 -0.08 -16.37 -2.83
C ARG A 241 -0.11 -17.81 -2.38
N SER A 242 0.39 -18.11 -1.18
CA SER A 242 0.38 -19.47 -0.62
C SER A 242 -1.04 -19.97 -0.44
N ILE A 243 -1.92 -19.17 0.16
CA ILE A 243 -3.34 -19.51 0.37
C ILE A 243 -4.02 -19.80 -0.99
N ILE A 244 -3.88 -18.90 -1.96
CA ILE A 244 -4.49 -19.06 -3.30
C ILE A 244 -3.94 -20.30 -4.02
N SER A 245 -2.64 -20.59 -3.89
CA SER A 245 -2.03 -21.75 -4.53
C SER A 245 -2.49 -23.07 -3.91
N CYS A 246 -2.73 -23.08 -2.60
CA CYS A 246 -3.19 -24.27 -1.87
C CYS A 246 -4.70 -24.52 -2.04
N SER A 247 -5.50 -23.49 -2.33
CA SER A 247 -6.98 -23.61 -2.40
C SER A 247 -7.50 -24.67 -3.36
N GLN A 248 -6.70 -25.08 -4.35
CA GLN A 248 -7.04 -26.13 -5.32
C GLN A 248 -6.47 -27.50 -4.96
N LEU A 249 -5.63 -27.60 -3.90
CA LEU A 249 -4.96 -28.82 -3.51
C LEU A 249 -5.63 -29.52 -2.31
N GLY A 250 -6.41 -28.78 -1.53
CA GLY A 250 -7.10 -29.25 -0.33
C GLY A 250 -7.22 -28.18 0.73
N ASP A 251 -7.68 -28.56 1.90
CA ASP A 251 -7.84 -27.63 3.04
C ASP A 251 -6.48 -27.28 3.63
N ILE A 252 -6.30 -25.98 3.93
CA ILE A 252 -5.11 -25.47 4.59
C ILE A 252 -5.23 -25.74 6.09
N VAL A 253 -4.22 -26.34 6.68
CA VAL A 253 -4.12 -26.47 8.14
C VAL A 253 -3.58 -25.17 8.70
N MET A 254 -4.45 -24.42 9.37
CA MET A 254 -4.09 -23.15 10.00
C MET A 254 -3.51 -23.35 11.41
N ILE A 255 -2.70 -22.40 11.87
CA ILE A 255 -2.23 -22.33 13.25
C ILE A 255 -3.47 -22.26 14.16
N ASN A 256 -3.56 -23.17 15.13
CA ASN A 256 -4.69 -23.23 16.05
C ASN A 256 -4.60 -22.18 17.17
N ASP A 257 -5.68 -22.00 17.93
CA ASP A 257 -5.76 -20.95 18.96
C ASP A 257 -4.79 -21.15 20.13
N GLU A 258 -4.35 -22.39 20.41
CA GLU A 258 -3.35 -22.66 21.44
C GLU A 258 -1.94 -22.26 20.97
N GLU A 259 -1.62 -22.57 19.73
CA GLU A 259 -0.37 -22.16 19.08
C GLU A 259 -0.33 -20.63 18.91
N VAL A 260 -1.44 -19.99 18.56
CA VAL A 260 -1.57 -18.53 18.50
C VAL A 260 -1.21 -17.90 19.86
N LYS A 261 -1.79 -18.36 20.95
CA LYS A 261 -1.47 -17.87 22.30
C LYS A 261 0.00 -18.06 22.67
N GLN A 262 0.62 -19.16 22.23
CA GLN A 262 2.03 -19.38 22.46
C GLN A 262 2.89 -18.38 21.66
N ILE A 263 2.56 -18.12 20.38
CA ILE A 263 3.24 -17.13 19.55
C ILE A 263 3.11 -15.73 20.18
N GLU A 264 1.91 -15.34 20.58
CA GLU A 264 1.65 -14.04 21.21
C GLU A 264 2.51 -13.83 22.46
N LYS A 265 2.59 -14.86 23.30
CA LYS A 265 3.41 -14.84 24.51
C LYS A 265 4.90 -14.76 24.21
N ASP A 266 5.40 -15.59 23.30
CA ASP A 266 6.84 -15.72 23.02
C ASP A 266 7.40 -14.48 22.30
N PHE A 267 6.57 -13.84 21.47
CA PHE A 267 6.92 -12.64 20.70
C PHE A 267 6.41 -11.33 21.33
N HIS A 268 5.82 -11.39 22.54
CA HIS A 268 5.30 -10.21 23.25
C HIS A 268 4.33 -9.37 22.39
N LEU A 269 3.38 -10.05 21.74
CA LEU A 269 2.42 -9.43 20.81
C LEU A 269 1.18 -8.90 21.54
N GLU A 270 1.27 -8.52 22.78
CA GLU A 270 0.16 -7.93 23.51
C GLU A 270 -0.31 -6.62 22.87
N ASP A 271 -1.62 -6.42 22.82
CA ASP A 271 -2.27 -5.24 22.23
C ASP A 271 -2.11 -3.98 23.09
#